data_fd6da5880f6b1eed3bad6c05d494e0c9
#
_entry.id   fd6da5880f6b1eed3bad6c05d494e0c9
#
_cell.length_a   1.000
_cell.length_b   1.000
_cell.length_c   1.000
_cell.angle_alpha   90.00
_cell.angle_beta   90.00
_cell.angle_gamma   90.00
#
_symmetry.space_group_name_H-M   'P 1'
#
loop_
_entity.id
_entity.type
_entity.pdbx_description
1 polymer ?
#
loop_
_entity_poly.entity_id
_entity_poly.type
_entity_poly.pdbx_seq_one_letter_code
_entity_poly.pdbx_strand_id
1 'polypeptide(L)'
;MKIYQSRSFEKKVKKMSKSEKDVLDQEVKRIAEDPSVGEEKKSELRGVFVHKFKLKATQYLLAYRRVGDDLELVMIGPHENYYRDLKQYLKNR
;
A
#
# COMPACT_ATOMS: atom_id res chain seq x y z
N MET A 1 7.70 -14.48 -7.08
CA MET A 1 6.98 -13.64 -6.12
C MET A 1 5.54 -13.43 -6.56
N LYS A 2 4.60 -13.72 -5.71
CA LYS A 2 3.20 -13.42 -5.95
C LYS A 2 2.84 -12.12 -5.26
N ILE A 3 1.91 -11.36 -5.85
CA ILE A 3 1.44 -10.12 -5.29
C ILE A 3 -0.04 -10.25 -4.99
N TYR A 4 -0.38 -10.16 -3.71
CA TYR A 4 -1.75 -10.29 -3.24
C TYR A 4 -2.32 -8.91 -2.92
N GLN A 5 -3.62 -8.76 -3.08
CA GLN A 5 -4.31 -7.52 -2.70
C GLN A 5 -5.27 -7.83 -1.57
N SER A 6 -5.21 -7.02 -0.51
CA SER A 6 -6.21 -7.11 0.54
C SER A 6 -7.56 -6.63 0.00
N ARG A 7 -8.61 -6.94 0.74
CA ARG A 7 -9.95 -6.48 0.37
C ARG A 7 -10.04 -4.96 0.35
N SER A 8 -9.40 -4.31 1.31
CA SER A 8 -9.35 -2.85 1.38
C SER A 8 -8.67 -2.26 0.15
N PHE A 9 -7.53 -2.82 -0.24
CA PHE A 9 -6.78 -2.37 -1.40
C PHE A 9 -7.61 -2.52 -2.68
N GLU A 10 -8.21 -3.68 -2.87
CA GLU A 10 -9.03 -3.97 -4.04
C GLU A 10 -10.18 -2.99 -4.21
N LYS A 11 -10.87 -2.68 -3.11
CA LYS A 11 -11.99 -1.75 -3.15
C LYS A 11 -11.57 -0.35 -3.62
N LYS A 12 -10.42 0.10 -3.14
CA LYS A 12 -9.91 1.42 -3.52
C LYS A 12 -9.52 1.47 -4.99
N VAL A 13 -8.85 0.42 -5.46
CA VAL A 13 -8.39 0.36 -6.85
C VAL A 13 -9.55 0.37 -7.82
N LYS A 14 -10.65 -0.31 -7.48
CA LYS A 14 -11.83 -0.34 -8.34
C LYS A 14 -12.41 1.04 -8.62
N LYS A 15 -12.20 1.98 -7.70
CA LYS A 15 -12.72 3.34 -7.84
C LYS A 15 -11.77 4.29 -8.55
N MET A 16 -10.58 3.82 -8.90
CA MET A 16 -9.59 4.65 -9.55
C MET A 16 -9.84 4.75 -11.05
N SER A 17 -9.48 5.90 -11.64
CA SER A 17 -9.50 6.07 -13.08
C SER A 17 -8.38 5.26 -13.71
N LYS A 18 -8.43 5.11 -15.04
CA LYS A 18 -7.38 4.39 -15.75
C LYS A 18 -6.01 5.05 -15.55
N SER A 19 -5.95 6.37 -15.63
CA SER A 19 -4.68 7.09 -15.46
C SER A 19 -4.12 6.89 -14.06
N GLU A 20 -4.99 6.87 -13.05
CA GLU A 20 -4.56 6.62 -11.67
C GLU A 20 -4.04 5.20 -11.50
N LYS A 21 -4.72 4.22 -12.11
CA LYS A 21 -4.27 2.83 -12.08
C LYS A 21 -2.91 2.65 -12.75
N ASP A 22 -2.65 3.39 -13.83
CA ASP A 22 -1.37 3.32 -14.52
C ASP A 22 -0.24 3.80 -13.62
N VAL A 23 -0.45 4.89 -12.88
CA VAL A 23 0.53 5.38 -11.92
C VAL A 23 0.74 4.35 -10.82
N LEU A 24 -0.35 3.80 -10.28
CA LEU A 24 -0.28 2.80 -9.24
C LEU A 24 0.51 1.57 -9.70
N ASP A 25 0.27 1.11 -10.92
CA ASP A 25 0.99 -0.05 -11.46
C ASP A 25 2.50 0.17 -11.48
N GLN A 26 2.93 1.38 -11.83
CA GLN A 26 4.35 1.72 -11.83
C GLN A 26 4.93 1.66 -10.42
N GLU A 27 4.18 2.17 -9.44
CA GLU A 27 4.63 2.15 -8.05
C GLU A 27 4.67 0.73 -7.49
N VAL A 28 3.69 -0.10 -7.84
CA VAL A 28 3.69 -1.50 -7.41
C VAL A 28 4.88 -2.25 -8.00
N LYS A 29 5.23 -1.99 -9.26
CA LYS A 29 6.41 -2.58 -9.86
C LYS A 29 7.68 -2.19 -9.13
N ARG A 30 7.78 -0.93 -8.74
CA ARG A 30 8.92 -0.42 -7.99
C ARG A 30 9.07 -1.16 -6.65
N ILE A 31 7.96 -1.36 -5.96
CA ILE A 31 7.94 -2.10 -4.70
C ILE A 31 8.33 -3.57 -4.93
N ALA A 32 7.81 -4.17 -5.98
CA ALA A 32 8.11 -5.58 -6.28
C ALA A 32 9.59 -5.79 -6.60
N GLU A 33 10.21 -4.84 -7.27
CA GLU A 33 11.63 -4.91 -7.61
C GLU A 33 12.51 -4.72 -6.37
N ASP A 34 12.07 -3.89 -5.43
CA ASP A 34 12.82 -3.62 -4.21
C ASP A 34 11.84 -3.36 -3.06
N PRO A 35 11.44 -4.43 -2.35
CA PRO A 35 10.48 -4.26 -1.24
C PRO A 35 10.98 -3.39 -0.09
N SER A 36 12.26 -3.04 -0.06
CA SER A 36 12.80 -2.14 0.97
C SER A 36 12.63 -0.67 0.62
N VAL A 37 12.02 -0.35 -0.53
CA VAL A 37 11.84 1.04 -0.96
C VAL A 37 10.92 1.81 -0.02
N GLY A 38 9.95 1.15 0.59
CA GLY A 38 9.08 1.77 1.57
C GLY A 38 9.73 1.84 2.94
N GLU A 39 9.16 2.67 3.81
CA GLU A 39 9.66 2.81 5.18
C GLU A 39 8.97 1.78 6.08
N GLU A 40 9.76 0.94 6.74
CA GLU A 40 9.21 -0.03 7.67
C GLU A 40 8.74 0.68 8.93
N LYS A 41 7.52 0.39 9.35
CA LYS A 41 6.95 0.99 10.55
C LYS A 41 7.28 0.14 11.77
N LYS A 42 7.11 0.73 12.95
CA LYS A 42 7.45 0.09 14.22
C LYS A 42 6.21 -0.03 15.11
N SER A 43 6.38 -0.65 16.25
CA SER A 43 5.31 -0.85 17.26
C SER A 43 4.14 -1.62 16.64
N GLU A 44 2.93 -1.05 16.70
CA GLU A 44 1.73 -1.73 16.23
C GLU A 44 1.77 -2.10 14.76
N LEU A 45 2.57 -1.37 13.97
CA LEU A 45 2.68 -1.58 12.53
C LEU A 45 3.97 -2.29 12.13
N ARG A 46 4.63 -2.96 13.09
CA ARG A 46 5.86 -3.67 12.80
C ARG A 46 5.67 -4.69 11.69
N GLY A 47 6.60 -4.71 10.74
CA GLY A 47 6.52 -5.59 9.58
C GLY A 47 5.74 -5.01 8.42
N VAL A 48 5.11 -3.85 8.61
CA VAL A 48 4.39 -3.16 7.55
C VAL A 48 5.27 -2.04 7.01
N PHE A 49 5.41 -2.00 5.69
CA PHE A 49 6.15 -0.96 4.99
C PHE A 49 5.16 0.02 4.38
N VAL A 50 5.52 1.29 4.34
CA VAL A 50 4.68 2.31 3.71
C VAL A 50 5.49 3.05 2.66
N HIS A 51 4.99 3.03 1.43
CA HIS A 51 5.59 3.72 0.30
C HIS A 51 4.76 4.97 -0.03
N LYS A 52 5.43 6.12 -0.12
CA LYS A 52 4.78 7.39 -0.43
C LYS A 52 4.97 7.72 -1.90
N PHE A 53 3.93 8.19 -2.54
CA PHE A 53 4.01 8.63 -3.94
C PHE A 53 2.91 9.64 -4.21
N LYS A 54 3.05 10.38 -5.31
CA LYS A 54 2.03 11.34 -5.71
C LYS A 54 1.12 10.74 -6.75
N LEU A 55 -0.18 10.92 -6.55
CA LEU A 55 -1.20 10.54 -7.49
C LEU A 55 -1.92 11.83 -7.84
N LYS A 56 -1.67 12.34 -9.06
CA LYS A 56 -2.05 13.70 -9.44
C LYS A 56 -1.38 14.66 -8.48
N ALA A 57 -2.08 15.56 -7.85
CA ALA A 57 -1.47 16.54 -6.93
C ALA A 57 -1.51 16.09 -5.47
N THR A 58 -2.00 14.88 -5.20
CA THR A 58 -2.22 14.39 -3.84
C THR A 58 -1.19 13.34 -3.47
N GLN A 59 -0.64 13.46 -2.27
CA GLN A 59 0.27 12.45 -1.76
C GLN A 59 -0.53 11.25 -1.24
N TYR A 60 -0.21 10.07 -1.77
CA TYR A 60 -0.82 8.81 -1.36
C TYR A 60 0.18 7.95 -0.63
N LEU A 61 -0.34 7.08 0.22
CA LEU A 61 0.44 6.09 0.96
C LEU A 61 -0.03 4.71 0.57
N LEU A 62 0.91 3.81 0.34
CA LEU A 62 0.62 2.41 0.03
C LEU A 62 1.31 1.54 1.07
N ALA A 63 0.52 0.88 1.90
CA ALA A 63 1.04 -0.04 2.90
C ALA A 63 1.13 -1.44 2.31
N TYR A 64 2.24 -2.11 2.54
CA TYR A 64 2.45 -3.47 2.09
C TYR A 64 3.29 -4.22 3.10
N ARG A 65 3.29 -5.54 2.99
CA ARG A 65 4.14 -6.38 3.83
C ARG A 65 4.58 -7.61 3.07
N ARG A 66 5.68 -8.19 3.51
CA ARG A 66 6.18 -9.42 2.93
C ARG A 66 5.56 -10.60 3.66
N VAL A 67 5.16 -11.60 2.89
CA VAL A 67 4.62 -12.85 3.42
C VAL A 67 5.42 -13.97 2.77
N GLY A 68 6.48 -14.43 3.45
CA GLY A 68 7.44 -15.34 2.84
C GLY A 68 8.15 -14.63 1.70
N ASP A 69 8.09 -15.21 0.51
CA ASP A 69 8.67 -14.62 -0.71
C ASP A 69 7.65 -13.76 -1.46
N ASP A 70 6.44 -13.64 -0.92
CA ASP A 70 5.36 -12.94 -1.59
C ASP A 70 5.13 -11.57 -0.98
N LEU A 71 4.28 -10.78 -1.63
CA LEU A 71 3.99 -9.41 -1.24
C LEU A 71 2.49 -9.23 -1.10
N GLU A 72 2.07 -8.66 0.02
CA GLU A 72 0.67 -8.29 0.21
C GLU A 72 0.52 -6.77 0.17
N LEU A 73 -0.32 -6.27 -0.74
CA LEU A 73 -0.67 -4.86 -0.80
C LEU A 73 -1.86 -4.67 0.14
N VAL A 74 -1.65 -3.95 1.23
CA VAL A 74 -2.60 -3.91 2.35
C VAL A 74 -3.60 -2.78 2.23
N MET A 75 -3.13 -1.56 2.02
CA MET A 75 -4.02 -0.41 2.00
C MET A 75 -3.40 0.73 1.20
N ILE A 76 -4.24 1.44 0.46
CA ILE A 76 -3.82 2.62 -0.28
C ILE A 76 -4.81 3.76 0.00
N GLY A 77 -4.30 4.96 0.16
CA GLY A 77 -5.14 6.13 0.39
C GLY A 77 -4.34 7.39 0.54
N PRO A 78 -5.01 8.55 0.58
CA PRO A 78 -4.32 9.81 0.80
C PRO A 78 -3.76 9.88 2.21
N HIS A 79 -2.81 10.78 2.41
CA HIS A 79 -2.07 10.87 3.68
C HIS A 79 -2.97 11.14 4.88
N GLU A 80 -4.03 11.92 4.72
CA GLU A 80 -4.89 12.32 5.82
C GLU A 80 -5.57 11.11 6.47
N ASN A 81 -5.42 10.99 7.79
CA ASN A 81 -5.99 9.90 8.61
C ASN A 81 -5.56 8.50 8.20
N TYR A 82 -4.58 8.39 7.32
CA TYR A 82 -4.18 7.10 6.75
C TYR A 82 -3.71 6.11 7.82
N TYR A 83 -2.84 6.55 8.71
CA TYR A 83 -2.26 5.63 9.71
C TYR A 83 -3.29 5.16 10.72
N ARG A 84 -4.22 6.02 11.08
CA ARG A 84 -5.33 5.64 11.96
C ARG A 84 -6.15 4.52 11.30
N ASP A 85 -6.50 4.72 10.06
CA ASP A 85 -7.31 3.77 9.31
C ASP A 85 -6.57 2.45 9.08
N LEU A 86 -5.27 2.54 8.83
CA LEU A 86 -4.43 1.36 8.63
C LEU A 86 -4.36 0.51 9.91
N LYS A 87 -4.13 1.15 11.05
CA LYS A 87 -4.07 0.44 12.32
C LYS A 87 -5.38 -0.25 12.62
N GLN A 88 -6.48 0.44 12.39
CA GLN A 88 -7.81 -0.12 12.66
C GLN A 88 -8.10 -1.30 11.73
N TYR A 89 -7.75 -1.17 10.46
CA TYR A 89 -7.97 -2.24 9.49
C TYR A 89 -7.21 -3.51 9.89
N LEU A 90 -5.94 -3.36 10.23
CA LEU A 90 -5.11 -4.50 10.62
C LEU A 90 -5.56 -5.13 11.94
N LYS A 91 -6.05 -4.32 12.85
CA LYS A 91 -6.55 -4.81 14.13
C LYS A 91 -7.80 -5.65 13.96
N ASN A 92 -8.63 -5.33 12.99
CA ASN A 92 -9.92 -5.98 12.79
C ASN A 92 -9.93 -7.09 11.73
N ARG A 93 -8.77 -7.48 11.23
CA ARG A 93 -8.65 -8.54 10.21
C ARG A 93 -8.76 -9.92 10.82
#